data_1dfe950b6c5d0f4aac1cea22f54e4e5e
#
_entry.id   1dfe950b6c5d0f4aac1cea22f54e4e5e
#
_cell.length_a   1.000
_cell.length_b   1.000
_cell.length_c   1.000
_cell.angle_alpha   90.00
_cell.angle_beta   90.00
_cell.angle_gamma   90.00
#
_symmetry.space_group_name_H-M   'P 1'
#
loop_
_entity.id
_entity.type
_entity.pdbx_description
1 polymer ?
#
loop_
_entity_poly.entity_id
_entity_poly.type
_entity_poly.pdbx_seq_one_letter_code
_entity_poly.pdbx_strand_id
1 'polypeptide(L)'
;MTRFLLLAIATILLFANLQLVDAHFFGETVQVDKYQVIFAPYPAIPQAGSNSTYLNFSILENGTNIFNIHAALVISDKGSGEALAQVPYAPYEFSDISIPYSFSEPGDYAVTLQARIIGDEKYQAEPLTATFDLSVESSGQNALPIDELILFYVTPAAVAIAGIAIYLHSKKKL
;
A
#
# COMPACT_ATOMS: atom_id res chain seq x y z
N MET A 1 -18.97 20.09 39.50
CA MET A 1 -17.90 20.52 38.56
C MET A 1 -16.93 19.41 38.20
N THR A 2 -16.38 18.65 39.16
CA THR A 2 -15.36 17.59 38.93
C THR A 2 -15.79 16.48 37.94
N ARG A 3 -17.08 16.08 37.94
CA ARG A 3 -17.59 15.00 37.05
C ARG A 3 -17.64 15.41 35.58
N PHE A 4 -17.97 16.68 35.30
CA PHE A 4 -17.95 17.22 33.91
C PHE A 4 -16.53 17.38 33.37
N LEU A 5 -15.58 17.77 34.24
CA LEU A 5 -14.18 17.90 33.86
C LEU A 5 -13.58 16.53 33.51
N LEU A 6 -13.87 15.47 34.28
CA LEU A 6 -13.41 14.10 33.99
C LEU A 6 -14.01 13.57 32.68
N LEU A 7 -15.28 13.84 32.38
CA LEU A 7 -15.92 13.43 31.15
C LEU A 7 -15.29 14.16 29.95
N ALA A 8 -15.02 15.46 30.07
CA ALA A 8 -14.37 16.26 29.05
C ALA A 8 -12.94 15.77 28.75
N ILE A 9 -12.15 15.46 29.78
CA ILE A 9 -10.79 14.90 29.63
C ILE A 9 -10.84 13.53 28.96
N ALA A 10 -11.76 12.66 29.36
CA ALA A 10 -11.92 11.34 28.75
C ALA A 10 -12.31 11.46 27.27
N THR A 11 -13.18 12.38 26.91
CA THR A 11 -13.58 12.65 25.53
C THR A 11 -12.40 13.19 24.71
N ILE A 12 -11.62 14.12 25.24
CA ILE A 12 -10.43 14.67 24.57
C ILE A 12 -9.38 13.57 24.34
N LEU A 13 -9.16 12.70 25.32
CA LEU A 13 -8.23 11.57 25.19
C LEU A 13 -8.72 10.54 24.16
N LEU A 14 -10.03 10.34 24.04
CA LEU A 14 -10.61 9.46 23.01
C LEU A 14 -10.40 10.02 21.58
N PHE A 15 -10.59 11.32 21.40
CA PHE A 15 -10.40 11.99 20.11
C PHE A 15 -8.92 12.26 19.78
N ALA A 16 -8.03 12.38 20.77
CA ALA A 16 -6.59 12.54 20.53
C ALA A 16 -5.94 11.31 19.89
N ASN A 17 -6.57 10.14 19.94
CA ASN A 17 -6.10 8.92 19.27
C ASN A 17 -6.76 8.68 17.92
N LEU A 18 -7.61 9.58 17.41
CA LEU A 18 -8.02 9.57 16.03
C LEU A 18 -6.84 10.09 15.21
N GLN A 19 -5.85 9.24 14.98
CA GLN A 19 -4.93 9.46 13.89
C GLN A 19 -5.79 9.49 12.63
N LEU A 20 -5.74 10.59 11.91
CA LEU A 20 -6.20 10.62 10.54
C LEU A 20 -5.42 9.49 9.85
N VAL A 21 -6.09 8.38 9.65
CA VAL A 21 -5.59 7.38 8.71
C VAL A 21 -5.65 8.12 7.38
N ASP A 22 -4.52 8.71 7.01
CA ASP A 22 -4.32 9.08 5.63
C ASP A 22 -4.58 7.79 4.86
N ALA A 23 -5.70 7.76 4.16
CA ALA A 23 -5.92 6.76 3.14
C ALA A 23 -4.88 7.05 2.06
N HIS A 24 -3.62 6.67 2.34
CA HIS A 24 -2.60 6.63 1.32
C HIS A 24 -3.16 5.70 0.24
N PHE A 25 -3.46 6.27 -0.89
CA PHE A 25 -3.57 5.51 -2.11
C PHE A 25 -2.25 4.74 -2.21
N PHE A 26 -2.28 3.42 -1.97
CA PHE A 26 -1.11 2.55 -1.96
C PHE A 26 -0.58 2.35 -3.39
N GLY A 27 -0.34 3.45 -4.09
CA GLY A 27 0.17 3.48 -5.43
C GLY A 27 1.33 4.45 -5.53
N GLU A 28 2.42 4.00 -6.10
CA GLU A 28 3.51 4.87 -6.50
C GLU A 28 3.22 5.45 -7.88
N THR A 29 3.61 6.69 -8.10
CA THR A 29 3.37 7.40 -9.35
C THR A 29 4.67 7.93 -9.91
N VAL A 30 4.95 7.61 -11.17
CA VAL A 30 6.10 8.12 -11.93
C VAL A 30 5.60 8.91 -13.14
N GLN A 31 6.13 10.12 -13.32
CA GLN A 31 5.85 10.94 -14.49
C GLN A 31 6.90 10.69 -15.56
N VAL A 32 6.44 10.31 -16.76
CA VAL A 32 7.29 10.11 -17.94
C VAL A 32 6.74 10.97 -19.07
N ASP A 33 7.36 12.10 -19.34
CA ASP A 33 6.88 13.13 -20.26
C ASP A 33 5.43 13.56 -19.93
N LYS A 34 4.51 13.37 -20.89
CA LYS A 34 3.08 13.67 -20.74
C LYS A 34 2.28 12.55 -20.05
N TYR A 35 2.90 11.40 -19.80
CA TYR A 35 2.26 10.25 -19.21
C TYR A 35 2.56 10.11 -17.73
N GLN A 36 1.53 9.80 -16.97
CA GLN A 36 1.61 9.44 -15.57
C GLN A 36 1.43 7.94 -15.45
N VAL A 37 2.43 7.24 -14.92
CA VAL A 37 2.36 5.80 -14.66
C VAL A 37 2.12 5.58 -13.19
N ILE A 38 1.06 4.87 -12.87
CA ILE A 38 0.67 4.54 -11.49
C ILE A 38 0.90 3.05 -11.30
N PHE A 39 1.51 2.67 -10.18
CA PHE A 39 1.71 1.28 -9.77
C PHE A 39 1.02 1.04 -8.43
N ALA A 40 0.16 0.03 -8.34
CA ALA A 40 -0.57 -0.34 -7.14
C ALA A 40 -0.62 -1.87 -6.99
N PRO A 41 0.31 -2.48 -6.26
CA PRO A 41 0.29 -3.92 -6.03
C PRO A 41 -0.89 -4.33 -5.14
N TYR A 42 -1.42 -5.55 -5.35
CA TYR A 42 -2.43 -6.13 -4.48
C TYR A 42 -2.04 -7.58 -4.10
N PRO A 43 -1.89 -7.87 -2.80
CA PRO A 43 -2.00 -6.95 -1.66
C PRO A 43 -0.94 -5.85 -1.70
N ALA A 44 -1.20 -4.73 -1.01
CA ALA A 44 -0.29 -3.56 -0.98
C ALA A 44 1.10 -3.91 -0.42
N ILE A 45 1.15 -4.87 0.50
CA ILE A 45 2.38 -5.47 1.02
C ILE A 45 2.34 -6.96 0.66
N PRO A 46 3.01 -7.37 -0.42
CA PRO A 46 3.09 -8.77 -0.82
C PRO A 46 3.87 -9.61 0.20
N GLN A 47 3.52 -10.89 0.28
CA GLN A 47 4.22 -11.84 1.13
C GLN A 47 4.85 -12.95 0.30
N ALA A 48 6.11 -13.25 0.58
CA ALA A 48 6.84 -14.34 -0.07
C ALA A 48 6.16 -15.69 0.18
N GLY A 49 6.14 -16.55 -0.82
CA GLY A 49 5.52 -17.88 -0.73
C GLY A 49 4.00 -17.88 -0.58
N SER A 50 3.35 -16.71 -0.62
CA SER A 50 1.89 -16.59 -0.62
C SER A 50 1.31 -16.78 -2.03
N ASN A 51 -0.03 -16.65 -2.12
CA ASN A 51 -0.73 -16.60 -3.41
C ASN A 51 -0.20 -15.43 -4.27
N SER A 52 -0.49 -15.48 -5.56
CA SER A 52 -0.05 -14.46 -6.52
C SER A 52 -0.36 -13.04 -6.06
N THR A 53 0.63 -12.18 -6.14
CA THR A 53 0.47 -10.73 -6.05
C THR A 53 0.03 -10.23 -7.42
N TYR A 54 -0.98 -9.37 -7.46
CA TYR A 54 -1.35 -8.67 -8.69
C TYR A 54 -0.57 -7.37 -8.76
N LEU A 55 0.28 -7.24 -9.77
CA LEU A 55 1.02 -6.03 -10.08
C LEU A 55 0.15 -5.19 -11.02
N ASN A 56 -0.54 -4.19 -10.45
CA ASN A 56 -1.48 -3.36 -11.19
C ASN A 56 -0.81 -2.05 -11.61
N PHE A 57 -1.02 -1.68 -12.87
CA PHE A 57 -0.53 -0.43 -13.43
C PHE A 57 -1.65 0.29 -14.16
N SER A 58 -1.58 1.63 -14.14
CA SER A 58 -2.40 2.49 -14.99
C SER A 58 -1.52 3.53 -15.65
N ILE A 59 -1.70 3.78 -16.96
CA ILE A 59 -0.99 4.83 -17.68
C ILE A 59 -2.00 5.89 -18.09
N LEU A 60 -1.81 7.11 -17.60
CA LEU A 60 -2.71 8.22 -17.80
C LEU A 60 -2.05 9.31 -18.66
N GLU A 61 -2.81 9.91 -19.57
CA GLU A 61 -2.49 11.17 -20.22
C GLU A 61 -3.55 12.20 -19.80
N ASN A 62 -3.14 13.31 -19.19
CA ASN A 62 -4.04 14.32 -18.64
C ASN A 62 -5.13 13.75 -17.70
N GLY A 63 -4.77 12.78 -16.87
CA GLY A 63 -5.67 12.15 -15.89
C GLY A 63 -6.66 11.14 -16.48
N THR A 64 -6.50 10.76 -17.76
CA THR A 64 -7.37 9.80 -18.44
C THR A 64 -6.55 8.59 -18.90
N ASN A 65 -7.10 7.38 -18.71
CA ASN A 65 -6.50 6.15 -19.21
C ASN A 65 -6.30 6.22 -20.72
N ILE A 66 -5.13 5.78 -21.17
CA ILE A 66 -4.84 5.65 -22.61
C ILE A 66 -5.26 4.28 -23.14
N PHE A 67 -5.27 4.14 -24.45
CA PHE A 67 -5.74 2.94 -25.14
C PHE A 67 -4.66 2.35 -26.03
N ASN A 68 -4.84 1.08 -26.41
CA ASN A 68 -4.01 0.37 -27.40
C ASN A 68 -2.52 0.41 -27.04
N ILE A 69 -2.16 -0.25 -25.97
CA ILE A 69 -0.76 -0.37 -25.54
C ILE A 69 -0.28 -1.82 -25.62
N HIS A 70 1.01 -2.00 -25.82
CA HIS A 70 1.69 -3.27 -25.60
C HIS A 70 2.60 -3.11 -24.38
N ALA A 71 2.34 -3.87 -23.32
CA ALA A 71 3.11 -3.79 -22.10
C ALA A 71 3.90 -5.06 -21.81
N ALA A 72 5.09 -4.89 -21.29
CA ALA A 72 5.98 -5.91 -20.75
C ALA A 72 6.42 -5.54 -19.33
N LEU A 73 6.85 -6.51 -18.56
CA LEU A 73 7.30 -6.30 -17.19
C LEU A 73 8.65 -6.97 -16.97
N VAL A 74 9.54 -6.29 -16.24
CA VAL A 74 10.79 -6.85 -15.72
C VAL A 74 10.76 -6.72 -14.21
N ILE A 75 11.06 -7.81 -13.50
CA ILE A 75 11.19 -7.84 -12.06
C ILE A 75 12.65 -8.18 -11.76
N SER A 76 13.32 -7.32 -10.99
CA SER A 76 14.71 -7.47 -10.62
C SER A 76 14.86 -7.42 -9.10
N ASP A 77 15.87 -8.09 -8.58
CA ASP A 77 16.35 -7.86 -7.21
C ASP A 77 16.98 -6.46 -7.14
N LYS A 78 16.53 -5.65 -6.18
CA LYS A 78 16.97 -4.26 -6.07
C LYS A 78 18.43 -4.13 -5.61
N GLY A 79 18.92 -5.10 -4.82
CA GLY A 79 20.27 -5.07 -4.28
C GLY A 79 21.33 -5.46 -5.32
N SER A 80 21.09 -6.50 -6.09
CA SER A 80 22.02 -7.01 -7.11
C SER A 80 21.78 -6.43 -8.51
N GLY A 81 20.55 -5.96 -8.79
CA GLY A 81 20.10 -5.58 -10.12
C GLY A 81 19.84 -6.76 -11.06
N GLU A 82 19.91 -8.00 -10.56
CA GLU A 82 19.68 -9.19 -11.35
C GLU A 82 18.20 -9.29 -11.74
N ALA A 83 17.92 -9.53 -13.04
CA ALA A 83 16.58 -9.76 -13.51
C ALA A 83 16.10 -11.16 -13.12
N LEU A 84 15.06 -11.24 -12.30
CA LEU A 84 14.50 -12.47 -11.78
C LEU A 84 13.36 -13.01 -12.67
N ALA A 85 12.61 -12.10 -13.30
CA ALA A 85 11.53 -12.45 -14.19
C ALA A 85 11.34 -11.42 -15.31
N GLN A 86 10.91 -11.91 -16.46
CA GLN A 86 10.49 -11.10 -17.60
C GLN A 86 9.14 -11.59 -18.09
N VAL A 87 8.14 -10.70 -18.11
CA VAL A 87 6.85 -10.94 -18.76
C VAL A 87 6.92 -10.30 -20.14
N PRO A 88 6.72 -11.06 -21.23
CA PRO A 88 6.83 -10.55 -22.58
C PRO A 88 5.72 -9.55 -22.90
N TYR A 89 5.91 -8.76 -23.97
CA TYR A 89 4.91 -7.81 -24.43
C TYR A 89 3.58 -8.51 -24.75
N ALA A 90 2.52 -8.00 -24.14
CA ALA A 90 1.16 -8.39 -24.44
C ALA A 90 0.30 -7.15 -24.78
N PRO A 91 -0.69 -7.27 -25.67
CA PRO A 91 -1.59 -6.17 -25.99
C PRO A 91 -2.62 -5.94 -24.88
N TYR A 92 -2.90 -4.68 -24.60
CA TYR A 92 -3.96 -4.22 -23.70
C TYR A 92 -4.79 -3.15 -24.40
N GLU A 93 -6.10 -3.32 -24.40
CA GLU A 93 -7.02 -2.34 -24.98
C GLU A 93 -7.04 -1.05 -24.16
N PHE A 94 -7.00 -1.19 -22.83
CA PHE A 94 -6.91 -0.09 -21.88
C PHE A 94 -5.59 -0.16 -21.12
N SER A 95 -5.14 0.97 -20.62
CA SER A 95 -3.89 1.05 -19.85
C SER A 95 -4.00 0.56 -18.39
N ASP A 96 -5.12 -0.01 -17.98
CA ASP A 96 -5.26 -0.73 -16.73
C ASP A 96 -4.74 -2.16 -16.90
N ILE A 97 -3.51 -2.38 -16.44
CA ILE A 97 -2.75 -3.61 -16.61
C ILE A 97 -2.70 -4.33 -15.26
N SER A 98 -3.02 -5.61 -15.25
CA SER A 98 -2.92 -6.45 -14.06
C SER A 98 -2.14 -7.72 -14.38
N ILE A 99 -0.97 -7.87 -13.78
CA ILE A 99 -0.06 -9.01 -14.04
C ILE A 99 0.11 -9.79 -12.73
N PRO A 100 -0.31 -11.06 -12.66
CA PRO A 100 -0.09 -11.89 -11.49
C PRO A 100 1.38 -12.33 -11.43
N TYR A 101 1.98 -12.21 -10.25
CA TYR A 101 3.32 -12.70 -9.97
C TYR A 101 3.42 -13.25 -8.55
N SER A 102 4.21 -14.32 -8.35
CA SER A 102 4.44 -14.93 -7.04
C SER A 102 5.90 -14.75 -6.64
N PHE A 103 6.12 -14.01 -5.56
CA PHE A 103 7.46 -13.84 -4.99
C PHE A 103 7.82 -15.05 -4.14
N SER A 104 8.96 -15.68 -4.42
CA SER A 104 9.44 -16.85 -3.67
C SER A 104 10.16 -16.46 -2.37
N GLU A 105 10.80 -15.32 -2.34
CA GLU A 105 11.64 -14.84 -1.23
C GLU A 105 11.21 -13.43 -0.79
N PRO A 106 11.38 -13.11 0.50
CA PRO A 106 11.20 -11.75 0.98
C PRO A 106 12.39 -10.89 0.54
N GLY A 107 12.17 -9.61 0.32
CA GLY A 107 13.22 -8.67 -0.09
C GLY A 107 12.68 -7.45 -0.80
N ASP A 108 13.61 -6.62 -1.28
CA ASP A 108 13.31 -5.43 -2.05
C ASP A 108 13.51 -5.70 -3.55
N TYR A 109 12.50 -5.40 -4.32
CA TYR A 109 12.45 -5.64 -5.76
C TYR A 109 12.28 -4.32 -6.51
N ALA A 110 12.84 -4.26 -7.72
CA ALA A 110 12.55 -3.24 -8.71
C ALA A 110 11.60 -3.82 -9.76
N VAL A 111 10.43 -3.19 -9.91
CA VAL A 111 9.37 -3.59 -10.83
C VAL A 111 9.32 -2.59 -11.97
N THR A 112 9.77 -2.97 -13.16
CA THR A 112 9.90 -2.09 -14.32
C THR A 112 8.84 -2.41 -15.37
N LEU A 113 7.91 -1.48 -15.56
CA LEU A 113 6.95 -1.51 -16.66
C LEU A 113 7.60 -0.94 -17.92
N GLN A 114 7.45 -1.64 -19.03
CA GLN A 114 7.80 -1.18 -20.37
C GLN A 114 6.53 -1.15 -21.22
N ALA A 115 6.15 0.02 -21.74
CA ALA A 115 4.92 0.16 -22.51
C ALA A 115 5.20 0.80 -23.88
N ARG A 116 4.75 0.14 -24.96
CA ARG A 116 4.67 0.72 -26.29
C ARG A 116 3.27 1.25 -26.50
N ILE A 117 3.17 2.54 -26.83
CA ILE A 117 1.89 3.25 -26.99
C ILE A 117 1.62 3.38 -28.49
N ILE A 118 0.59 2.68 -28.95
CA ILE A 118 0.22 2.69 -30.37
C ILE A 118 -0.39 4.04 -30.73
N GLY A 119 0.20 4.69 -31.74
CA GLY A 119 -0.19 6.05 -32.15
C GLY A 119 0.67 7.17 -31.58
N ASP A 120 1.58 6.87 -30.65
CA ASP A 120 2.63 7.79 -30.21
C ASP A 120 3.96 7.36 -30.87
N GLU A 121 4.47 8.16 -31.85
CA GLU A 121 5.66 7.80 -32.63
C GLU A 121 6.88 7.52 -31.73
N LYS A 122 7.07 8.30 -30.67
CA LYS A 122 8.19 8.14 -29.72
C LYS A 122 8.08 6.80 -28.99
N TYR A 123 6.94 6.54 -28.35
CA TYR A 123 6.75 5.38 -27.50
C TYR A 123 6.30 4.12 -28.24
N GLN A 124 6.06 4.21 -29.53
CA GLN A 124 5.94 3.06 -30.40
C GLN A 124 7.31 2.51 -30.81
N ALA A 125 8.30 3.40 -31.01
CA ALA A 125 9.67 3.03 -31.36
C ALA A 125 10.47 2.60 -30.12
N GLU A 126 10.50 3.45 -29.08
CA GLU A 126 11.17 3.19 -27.81
C GLU A 126 10.13 3.07 -26.69
N PRO A 127 10.12 1.99 -25.89
CA PRO A 127 9.09 1.82 -24.87
C PRO A 127 9.19 2.89 -23.79
N LEU A 128 8.05 3.44 -23.36
CA LEU A 128 7.94 4.15 -22.11
C LEU A 128 8.37 3.20 -20.99
N THR A 129 9.28 3.63 -20.15
CA THR A 129 9.81 2.81 -19.05
C THR A 129 9.57 3.53 -17.73
N ALA A 130 8.95 2.83 -16.77
CA ALA A 130 8.74 3.29 -15.40
C ALA A 130 9.14 2.19 -14.44
N THR A 131 9.98 2.52 -13.44
CA THR A 131 10.47 1.58 -12.43
C THR A 131 9.94 1.99 -11.07
N PHE A 132 9.48 1.01 -10.30
CA PHE A 132 8.89 1.14 -8.98
C PHE A 132 9.59 0.23 -8.00
N ASP A 133 9.66 0.66 -6.75
CA ASP A 133 10.18 -0.13 -5.65
C ASP A 133 9.06 -0.97 -5.03
N LEU A 134 9.34 -2.22 -4.71
CA LEU A 134 8.40 -3.12 -4.07
C LEU A 134 9.10 -3.94 -2.99
N SER A 135 8.67 -3.75 -1.73
CA SER A 135 9.12 -4.60 -0.63
C SER A 135 8.16 -5.77 -0.44
N VAL A 136 8.72 -6.96 -0.33
CA VAL A 136 8.00 -8.22 -0.11
C VAL A 136 8.38 -8.76 1.26
N GLU A 137 7.38 -8.98 2.11
CA GLU A 137 7.59 -9.49 3.47
C GLU A 137 7.65 -11.02 3.52
N SER A 138 8.23 -11.55 4.61
CA SER A 138 8.19 -13.00 4.86
C SER A 138 6.77 -13.44 5.26
N SER A 139 6.32 -14.55 4.69
CA SER A 139 5.06 -15.19 5.12
C SER A 139 5.15 -15.59 6.61
N GLY A 140 4.28 -15.02 7.43
CA GLY A 140 4.21 -15.30 8.87
C GLY A 140 4.34 -14.07 9.79
N GLN A 141 4.61 -12.87 9.26
CA GLN A 141 4.65 -11.63 10.07
C GLN A 141 3.28 -10.93 10.20
N ASN A 142 2.17 -11.64 10.01
CA ASN A 142 0.81 -11.10 10.23
C ASN A 142 0.44 -10.90 11.71
N ALA A 143 1.39 -11.05 12.64
CA ALA A 143 1.18 -10.60 14.02
C ALA A 143 1.34 -9.07 14.02
N LEU A 144 0.26 -8.36 14.37
CA LEU A 144 0.34 -6.93 14.65
C LEU A 144 1.55 -6.69 15.55
N PRO A 145 2.41 -5.70 15.25
CA PRO A 145 3.52 -5.35 16.11
C PRO A 145 3.02 -5.19 17.55
N ILE A 146 3.77 -5.69 18.52
CA ILE A 146 3.35 -5.69 19.94
C ILE A 146 3.00 -4.27 20.41
N ASP A 147 3.72 -3.27 19.92
CA ASP A 147 3.48 -1.85 20.16
C ASP A 147 2.12 -1.38 19.60
N GLU A 148 1.72 -1.79 18.41
CA GLU A 148 0.40 -1.51 17.86
C GLU A 148 -0.71 -2.24 18.63
N LEU A 149 -0.49 -3.50 18.97
CA LEU A 149 -1.45 -4.27 19.76
C LEU A 149 -1.65 -3.63 21.14
N ILE A 150 -0.58 -3.15 21.80
CA ILE A 150 -0.64 -2.42 23.06
C ILE A 150 -1.39 -1.09 22.87
N LEU A 151 -1.04 -0.33 21.84
CA LEU A 151 -1.60 1.01 21.63
C LEU A 151 -3.10 0.96 21.31
N PHE A 152 -3.52 0.08 20.40
CA PHE A 152 -4.89 0.06 19.88
C PHE A 152 -5.87 -0.78 20.71
N TYR A 153 -5.39 -1.79 21.43
CA TYR A 153 -6.28 -2.69 22.17
C TYR A 153 -6.06 -2.66 23.68
N VAL A 154 -4.81 -2.72 24.14
CA VAL A 154 -4.52 -2.81 25.58
C VAL A 154 -4.74 -1.47 26.25
N THR A 155 -4.27 -0.37 25.68
CA THR A 155 -4.38 0.96 26.27
C THR A 155 -5.84 1.42 26.43
N PRO A 156 -6.71 1.37 25.40
CA PRO A 156 -8.12 1.71 25.56
C PRO A 156 -8.85 0.83 26.58
N ALA A 157 -8.56 -0.47 26.59
CA ALA A 157 -9.15 -1.39 27.56
C ALA A 157 -8.74 -1.06 29.00
N ALA A 158 -7.47 -0.76 29.25
CA ALA A 158 -6.97 -0.36 30.57
C ALA A 158 -7.61 0.95 31.04
N VAL A 159 -7.76 1.94 30.18
CA VAL A 159 -8.43 3.21 30.50
C VAL A 159 -9.91 2.99 30.85
N ALA A 160 -10.62 2.14 30.07
CA ALA A 160 -12.02 1.80 30.35
C ALA A 160 -12.18 1.10 31.72
N ILE A 161 -11.30 0.12 32.01
CA ILE A 161 -11.32 -0.60 33.29
C ILE A 161 -11.05 0.36 34.46
N ALA A 162 -10.04 1.25 34.32
CA ALA A 162 -9.74 2.24 35.35
C ALA A 162 -10.93 3.20 35.59
N GLY A 163 -11.57 3.66 34.53
CA GLY A 163 -12.76 4.51 34.61
C GLY A 163 -13.92 3.83 35.36
N ILE A 164 -14.20 2.56 35.04
CA ILE A 164 -15.23 1.76 35.72
C ILE A 164 -14.88 1.60 37.21
N ALA A 165 -13.62 1.28 37.56
CA ALA A 165 -13.18 1.11 38.91
C ALA A 165 -13.35 2.39 39.75
N ILE A 166 -12.97 3.56 39.18
CA ILE A 166 -13.14 4.86 39.84
C ILE A 166 -14.63 5.16 40.04
N TYR A 167 -15.47 4.88 39.05
CA TYR A 167 -16.91 5.08 39.15
C TYR A 167 -17.55 4.24 40.26
N LEU A 168 -17.21 2.95 40.34
CA LEU A 168 -17.73 2.04 41.37
C LEU A 168 -17.24 2.43 42.75
N HIS A 169 -15.98 2.87 42.89
CA HIS A 169 -15.45 3.35 44.16
C HIS A 169 -16.13 4.64 44.61
N SER A 170 -16.43 5.55 43.71
CA SER A 170 -17.13 6.79 44.08
C SER A 170 -18.57 6.56 44.54
N LYS A 171 -19.25 5.52 43.99
CA LYS A 171 -20.62 5.14 44.44
C LYS A 171 -20.68 4.50 45.83
N LYS A 172 -19.62 3.89 46.30
CA LYS A 172 -19.60 3.28 47.64
C LYS A 172 -19.40 4.29 48.78
N LYS A 173 -19.07 5.53 48.47
CA LYS A 173 -18.86 6.62 49.43
C LYS A 173 -20.05 7.59 49.55
N LEU A 174 -21.13 7.34 48.84
CA LEU A 174 -22.45 7.99 48.95
C LEU A 174 -23.45 7.05 49.63
#